data_4b32846569f0c165b733c10fa4f11d8b
#
_entry.id   4b32846569f0c165b733c10fa4f11d8b
#
_cell.length_a   1.000
_cell.length_b   1.000
_cell.length_c   1.000
_cell.angle_alpha   90.00
_cell.angle_beta   90.00
_cell.angle_gamma   90.00
#
_symmetry.space_group_name_H-M   'P 1'
#
loop_
_entity.id
_entity.type
_entity.pdbx_description
1 polymer ?
#
loop_
_entity_poly.entity_id
_entity_poly.type
_entity_poly.pdbx_seq_one_letter_code
_entity_poly.pdbx_strand_id
1 'polypeptide(L)'
;EMCIRDRGQIYSDLGMSDKDEAAPVFVDGVEASESAKVSKGNDLKVSELKFTNSPVAKCNVGNGTLVEAYLDEDTNDVTIVAINTYVAEVNKVVAKTNSKDAYITLSELAAENGATSGLRANDEFETTGFENDQIVLFTYANNEIQSVKAAESAEGTLTRKVSGKSINLGETKYDFSKMYSVDGGESSLGIDSEYVVYLDANGYAIYVEETEYNIADYAYLRALQG
;
A
#
# COMPACT_ATOMS: atom_id res chain seq x y z
N GLU A 1 -10.20 18.70 13.55
CA GLU A 1 -9.33 17.80 12.73
C GLU A 1 -9.91 17.66 11.34
N MET A 2 -9.19 18.05 10.33
CA MET A 2 -9.62 17.92 8.93
C MET A 2 -8.70 16.92 8.25
N CYS A 3 -9.27 15.81 7.80
CA CYS A 3 -8.56 14.79 7.04
C CYS A 3 -8.65 15.11 5.55
N ILE A 4 -7.53 15.30 4.87
CA ILE A 4 -7.46 15.61 3.44
C ILE A 4 -6.96 14.36 2.72
N ARG A 5 -7.82 13.75 1.92
CA ARG A 5 -7.46 12.63 1.06
C ARG A 5 -6.94 13.13 -0.26
N ASP A 6 -5.67 12.81 -0.58
CA ASP A 6 -5.08 12.79 -1.93
C ASP A 6 -5.31 14.02 -2.82
N ARG A 7 -5.43 15.21 -2.25
CA ARG A 7 -5.55 16.45 -3.01
C ARG A 7 -4.51 17.45 -2.58
N GLY A 8 -3.62 17.83 -3.48
CA GLY A 8 -2.54 18.75 -3.27
C GLY A 8 -2.94 20.19 -2.92
N GLN A 9 -3.99 20.37 -2.13
CA GLN A 9 -4.53 21.69 -1.77
C GLN A 9 -4.69 21.83 -0.25
N ILE A 10 -3.65 21.48 0.50
CA ILE A 10 -3.68 21.50 1.97
C ILE A 10 -4.08 22.89 2.51
N TYR A 11 -3.59 23.96 1.89
CA TYR A 11 -3.83 25.32 2.35
C TYR A 11 -5.26 25.81 2.18
N SER A 12 -5.82 25.62 0.99
CA SER A 12 -7.20 26.02 0.70
C SER A 12 -8.20 25.19 1.48
N ASP A 13 -7.90 23.91 1.71
CA ASP A 13 -8.78 23.00 2.41
C ASP A 13 -8.78 23.26 3.94
N LEU A 14 -7.68 23.78 4.50
CA LEU A 14 -7.61 24.22 5.88
C LEU A 14 -8.15 25.65 6.10
N GLY A 15 -8.56 26.34 5.03
CA GLY A 15 -9.06 27.72 5.12
C GLY A 15 -8.01 28.76 5.51
N MET A 16 -6.72 28.42 5.41
CA MET A 16 -5.63 29.31 5.79
C MET A 16 -5.37 30.37 4.73
N SER A 17 -5.14 31.59 5.14
CA SER A 17 -4.76 32.71 4.29
C SER A 17 -3.35 33.19 4.62
N ASP A 18 -2.44 33.06 3.65
CA ASP A 18 -1.18 33.78 3.57
C ASP A 18 -0.09 33.50 4.61
N LYS A 19 0.57 32.31 4.57
CA LYS A 19 1.97 32.25 5.02
C LYS A 19 2.73 31.12 4.34
N ASP A 20 4.00 31.37 3.97
CA ASP A 20 5.00 30.36 3.66
C ASP A 20 5.46 29.70 4.97
N GLU A 21 4.70 28.77 5.51
CA GLU A 21 5.08 28.05 6.72
C GLU A 21 5.71 26.71 6.37
N ALA A 22 6.80 26.38 7.04
CA ALA A 22 7.42 25.06 6.94
C ALA A 22 6.64 24.11 7.85
N ALA A 23 5.91 23.16 7.26
CA ALA A 23 5.18 22.14 8.01
C ALA A 23 6.05 20.88 8.19
N PRO A 24 6.23 20.36 9.42
CA PRO A 24 6.83 19.05 9.62
C PRO A 24 6.00 17.99 8.94
N VAL A 25 6.68 17.01 8.34
CA VAL A 25 6.06 15.91 7.63
C VAL A 25 6.50 14.60 8.27
N PHE A 26 5.53 13.77 8.63
CA PHE A 26 5.76 12.43 9.12
C PHE A 26 5.27 11.42 8.09
N VAL A 27 6.08 10.42 7.79
CA VAL A 27 5.69 9.29 6.94
C VAL A 27 5.86 8.01 7.72
N ASP A 28 4.78 7.26 7.86
CA ASP A 28 4.75 6.02 8.64
C ASP A 28 5.34 6.19 10.05
N GLY A 29 5.04 7.32 10.68
CA GLY A 29 5.51 7.68 12.02
C GLY A 29 6.96 8.20 12.11
N VAL A 30 7.65 8.33 10.97
CA VAL A 30 9.03 8.86 10.92
C VAL A 30 9.02 10.29 10.39
N GLU A 31 9.62 11.22 11.13
CA GLU A 31 9.78 12.60 10.70
C GLU A 31 10.73 12.71 9.50
N ALA A 32 10.27 13.41 8.48
CA ALA A 32 11.10 13.72 7.32
C ALA A 32 12.17 14.75 7.66
N SER A 33 13.36 14.63 7.06
CA SER A 33 14.47 15.56 7.28
C SER A 33 14.25 16.97 6.70
N GLU A 34 13.23 17.13 5.86
CA GLU A 34 12.87 18.42 5.25
C GLU A 34 11.40 18.72 5.54
N SER A 35 11.15 19.91 6.05
CA SER A 35 9.81 20.45 6.21
C SER A 35 9.21 20.78 4.85
N ALA A 36 7.92 20.50 4.71
CA ALA A 36 7.17 20.93 3.55
C ALA A 36 6.95 22.46 3.63
N LYS A 37 7.20 23.16 2.53
CA LYS A 37 6.76 24.55 2.41
C LYS A 37 5.36 24.58 1.87
N VAL A 38 4.45 25.10 2.66
CA VAL A 38 3.05 25.28 2.29
C VAL A 38 2.86 26.76 1.97
N SER A 39 2.64 27.12 0.71
CA SER A 39 2.43 28.50 0.30
C SER A 39 1.16 28.64 -0.55
N LYS A 40 0.48 29.80 -0.40
CA LYS A 40 -0.68 30.13 -1.23
C LYS A 40 -0.33 30.12 -2.72
N GLY A 41 -1.00 29.26 -3.48
CA GLY A 41 -0.78 29.11 -4.92
C GLY A 41 0.29 28.12 -5.33
N ASN A 42 1.04 27.56 -4.38
CA ASN A 42 1.95 26.43 -4.58
C ASN A 42 1.53 25.32 -3.65
N ASP A 43 0.39 24.70 -3.95
CA ASP A 43 -0.05 23.55 -3.19
C ASP A 43 1.03 22.47 -3.24
N LEU A 44 1.43 22.01 -2.06
CA LEU A 44 2.41 20.95 -1.93
C LEU A 44 1.82 19.71 -2.56
N LYS A 45 2.43 19.28 -3.67
CA LYS A 45 2.14 17.95 -4.17
C LYS A 45 2.84 16.97 -3.27
N VAL A 46 2.08 16.23 -2.51
CA VAL A 46 2.58 15.18 -1.60
C VAL A 46 3.55 14.24 -2.32
N SER A 47 3.35 14.00 -3.62
CA SER A 47 4.26 13.24 -4.49
C SER A 47 5.65 13.87 -4.71
N GLU A 48 5.84 15.12 -4.34
CA GLU A 48 7.11 15.86 -4.49
C GLU A 48 7.92 15.90 -3.18
N LEU A 49 7.40 15.34 -2.08
CA LEU A 49 8.13 15.24 -0.83
C LEU A 49 9.37 14.36 -0.99
N LYS A 50 10.54 14.95 -0.79
CA LYS A 50 11.83 14.25 -0.81
C LYS A 50 12.27 13.97 0.61
N PHE A 51 12.47 12.72 0.93
CA PHE A 51 12.97 12.25 2.22
C PHE A 51 14.44 11.86 2.07
N THR A 52 15.36 12.64 2.60
CA THR A 52 16.80 12.47 2.34
C THR A 52 17.54 11.58 3.34
N ASN A 53 17.02 11.30 4.52
CA ASN A 53 17.73 10.56 5.56
C ASN A 53 16.90 9.58 6.40
N SER A 54 15.73 9.19 5.94
CA SER A 54 14.95 8.16 6.62
C SER A 54 15.50 6.78 6.27
N PRO A 55 15.52 5.77 7.18
CA PRO A 55 15.66 4.38 6.79
C PRO A 55 14.57 3.94 5.81
N VAL A 56 13.49 4.68 5.74
CA VAL A 56 12.45 4.68 4.72
C VAL A 56 12.78 5.69 3.59
N ALA A 57 14.05 5.89 3.24
CA ALA A 57 14.53 6.86 2.23
C ALA A 57 13.91 6.68 0.82
N LYS A 58 13.08 5.68 0.65
CA LYS A 58 12.30 5.40 -0.55
C LYS A 58 10.80 5.53 -0.31
N CYS A 59 10.35 6.16 0.77
CA CYS A 59 8.94 6.47 0.99
C CYS A 59 8.45 7.37 -0.11
N ASN A 60 7.94 6.72 -1.08
CA ASN A 60 7.26 7.34 -2.18
C ASN A 60 5.81 7.55 -1.75
N VAL A 61 5.46 8.77 -1.47
CA VAL A 61 4.07 9.17 -1.32
C VAL A 61 3.43 9.23 -2.72
N GLY A 62 2.25 8.67 -2.89
CA GLY A 62 1.58 8.60 -4.20
C GLY A 62 0.22 7.92 -4.11
N ASN A 63 -0.22 7.31 -5.20
CA ASN A 63 -1.48 6.57 -5.24
C ASN A 63 -1.56 5.56 -4.08
N GLY A 64 -2.66 5.58 -3.34
CA GLY A 64 -2.88 4.69 -2.19
C GLY A 64 -2.28 5.18 -0.87
N THR A 65 -1.49 6.26 -0.85
CA THR A 65 -1.02 6.87 0.40
C THR A 65 -2.12 7.75 0.98
N LEU A 66 -2.47 7.55 2.24
CA LEU A 66 -3.32 8.48 2.99
C LEU A 66 -2.47 9.67 3.43
N VAL A 67 -2.92 10.89 3.13
CA VAL A 67 -2.26 12.10 3.60
C VAL A 67 -3.24 12.91 4.43
N GLU A 68 -2.83 13.25 5.65
CA GLU A 68 -3.60 14.03 6.59
C GLU A 68 -2.81 15.26 6.98
N ALA A 69 -3.50 16.38 7.13
CA ALA A 69 -2.92 17.61 7.66
C ALA A 69 -3.66 18.01 8.93
N TYR A 70 -2.91 18.29 9.96
CA TYR A 70 -3.41 18.70 11.27
C TYR A 70 -3.04 20.15 11.50
N LEU A 71 -4.05 20.97 11.80
CA LEU A 71 -3.88 22.36 12.19
C LEU A 71 -4.02 22.46 13.70
N ASP A 72 -3.01 23.02 14.36
CA ASP A 72 -3.10 23.49 15.73
C ASP A 72 -3.76 24.89 15.73
N GLU A 73 -4.99 24.98 16.22
CA GLU A 73 -5.76 26.23 16.22
C GLU A 73 -5.18 27.30 17.16
N ASP A 74 -4.41 26.90 18.16
CA ASP A 74 -3.82 27.84 19.13
C ASP A 74 -2.55 28.49 18.60
N THR A 75 -1.70 27.71 17.92
CA THR A 75 -0.42 28.18 17.35
C THR A 75 -0.50 28.48 15.86
N ASN A 76 -1.51 27.95 15.17
CA ASN A 76 -1.68 28.02 13.74
C ASN A 76 -0.61 27.20 12.98
N ASP A 77 0.02 26.24 13.66
CA ASP A 77 1.01 25.33 13.08
C ASP A 77 0.33 24.17 12.33
N VAL A 78 0.90 23.78 11.20
CA VAL A 78 0.42 22.65 10.40
C VAL A 78 1.39 21.48 10.49
N THR A 79 0.88 20.29 10.75
CA THR A 79 1.64 19.03 10.68
C THR A 79 1.04 18.16 9.60
N ILE A 80 1.88 17.59 8.73
CA ILE A 80 1.46 16.68 7.66
C ILE A 80 1.85 15.25 8.02
N VAL A 81 0.89 14.34 7.93
CA VAL A 81 1.11 12.90 8.17
C VAL A 81 0.74 12.14 6.91
N ALA A 82 1.68 11.36 6.40
CA ALA A 82 1.47 10.44 5.29
C ALA A 82 1.56 9.00 5.81
N ILE A 83 0.56 8.19 5.47
CA ILE A 83 0.45 6.79 5.90
C ILE A 83 0.37 5.94 4.64
N ASN A 84 1.37 5.10 4.43
CA ASN A 84 1.38 4.15 3.34
C ASN A 84 0.63 2.87 3.71
N THR A 85 -0.05 2.32 2.73
CA THR A 85 -0.59 0.96 2.81
C THR A 85 0.38 0.02 2.13
N TYR A 86 0.70 -1.07 2.82
CA TYR A 86 1.57 -2.13 2.36
C TYR A 86 0.77 -3.41 2.16
N VAL A 87 1.31 -4.35 1.42
CA VAL A 87 0.73 -5.66 1.19
C VAL A 87 1.62 -6.75 1.79
N ALA A 88 0.99 -7.75 2.38
CA ALA A 88 1.68 -8.90 2.95
C ALA A 88 0.84 -10.16 2.79
N GLU A 89 1.50 -11.29 2.89
CA GLU A 89 0.91 -12.59 3.10
C GLU A 89 0.89 -12.93 4.59
N VAL A 90 -0.18 -13.51 5.09
CA VAL A 90 -0.26 -14.00 6.46
C VAL A 90 0.64 -15.22 6.58
N ASN A 91 1.79 -15.05 7.21
CA ASN A 91 2.78 -16.10 7.38
C ASN A 91 2.37 -17.15 8.44
N LYS A 92 1.72 -16.69 9.51
CA LYS A 92 1.31 -17.56 10.60
C LYS A 92 0.10 -17.03 11.33
N VAL A 93 -0.83 -17.93 11.65
CA VAL A 93 -1.97 -17.69 12.52
C VAL A 93 -1.79 -18.47 13.82
N VAL A 94 -1.84 -17.80 14.95
CA VAL A 94 -1.70 -18.41 16.28
C VAL A 94 -2.98 -18.22 17.06
N ALA A 95 -3.58 -19.33 17.48
CA ALA A 95 -4.78 -19.31 18.30
C ALA A 95 -4.50 -18.80 19.73
N LYS A 96 -5.51 -18.20 20.35
CA LYS A 96 -5.45 -17.78 21.76
C LYS A 96 -5.08 -18.93 22.68
N THR A 97 -4.21 -18.64 23.63
CA THR A 97 -3.81 -19.55 24.72
C THR A 97 -4.18 -18.94 26.08
N ASN A 98 -3.95 -19.66 27.17
CA ASN A 98 -4.19 -19.13 28.53
C ASN A 98 -3.29 -17.93 28.90
N SER A 99 -2.16 -17.77 28.20
CA SER A 99 -1.13 -16.77 28.51
C SER A 99 -0.93 -15.72 27.42
N LYS A 100 -1.56 -15.88 26.24
CA LYS A 100 -1.37 -14.97 25.09
C LYS A 100 -2.62 -14.92 24.24
N ASP A 101 -3.00 -13.75 23.80
CA ASP A 101 -4.09 -13.55 22.84
C ASP A 101 -3.73 -14.11 21.47
N ALA A 102 -4.75 -14.31 20.64
CA ALA A 102 -4.56 -14.77 19.28
C ALA A 102 -3.85 -13.68 18.46
N TYR A 103 -2.92 -14.09 17.60
CA TYR A 103 -2.17 -13.16 16.78
C TYR A 103 -1.79 -13.77 15.43
N ILE A 104 -1.40 -12.90 14.53
CA ILE A 104 -0.81 -13.28 13.24
C ILE A 104 0.60 -12.70 13.13
N THR A 105 1.42 -13.30 12.27
CA THR A 105 2.64 -12.69 11.74
C THR A 105 2.51 -12.53 10.23
N LEU A 106 3.18 -11.53 9.67
CA LEU A 106 3.08 -11.17 8.26
C LEU A 106 4.43 -11.36 7.55
N SER A 107 4.36 -11.69 6.27
CA SER A 107 5.47 -11.68 5.33
C SER A 107 5.22 -10.57 4.31
N GLU A 108 5.94 -9.46 4.41
CA GLU A 108 5.76 -8.32 3.50
C GLU A 108 6.15 -8.68 2.07
N LEU A 109 5.29 -8.32 1.13
CA LEU A 109 5.56 -8.40 -0.30
C LEU A 109 6.20 -7.09 -0.75
N ALA A 110 7.49 -7.13 -1.04
CA ALA A 110 8.27 -5.95 -1.34
C ALA A 110 7.74 -5.20 -2.57
N ALA A 111 7.58 -3.89 -2.45
CA ALA A 111 7.11 -3.07 -3.56
C ALA A 111 8.11 -3.04 -4.74
N GLU A 112 7.61 -2.95 -5.98
CA GLU A 112 8.42 -2.88 -7.22
C GLU A 112 9.45 -1.74 -7.21
N ASN A 113 9.15 -0.64 -6.52
CA ASN A 113 10.08 0.48 -6.35
C ASN A 113 11.16 0.23 -5.29
N GLY A 114 11.13 -0.93 -4.63
CA GLY A 114 12.02 -1.35 -3.55
C GLY A 114 11.76 -0.65 -2.21
N ALA A 115 10.59 0.00 -2.02
CA ALA A 115 10.15 0.49 -0.73
C ALA A 115 9.68 -0.69 0.15
N THR A 116 9.89 -0.57 1.45
CA THR A 116 9.42 -1.51 2.47
C THR A 116 8.92 -0.75 3.68
N SER A 117 8.02 -1.37 4.45
CA SER A 117 7.51 -0.82 5.71
C SER A 117 8.54 -0.84 6.83
N GLY A 118 9.52 -1.75 6.75
CA GLY A 118 10.42 -2.09 7.85
C GLY A 118 9.88 -3.19 8.77
N LEU A 119 8.82 -3.87 8.35
CA LEU A 119 8.23 -5.02 9.04
C LEU A 119 9.30 -6.08 9.34
N ARG A 120 9.28 -6.62 10.56
CA ARG A 120 10.18 -7.68 11.01
C ARG A 120 9.44 -9.01 11.03
N ALA A 121 10.15 -10.08 10.74
CA ALA A 121 9.58 -11.44 10.71
C ALA A 121 8.88 -11.89 12.01
N ASN A 122 9.21 -11.26 13.14
CA ASN A 122 8.64 -11.57 14.45
C ASN A 122 7.63 -10.52 14.95
N ASP A 123 7.30 -9.53 14.13
CA ASP A 123 6.27 -8.57 14.50
C ASP A 123 4.92 -9.29 14.49
N GLU A 124 4.22 -9.18 15.60
CA GLU A 124 2.94 -9.83 15.86
C GLU A 124 1.82 -8.79 15.86
N PHE A 125 0.68 -9.17 15.33
CA PHE A 125 -0.54 -8.36 15.38
C PHE A 125 -1.66 -9.15 16.05
N GLU A 126 -2.14 -8.67 17.19
CA GLU A 126 -3.23 -9.31 17.94
C GLU A 126 -4.53 -9.18 17.16
N THR A 127 -5.03 -10.30 16.65
CA THR A 127 -6.25 -10.37 15.85
C THR A 127 -6.74 -11.80 15.69
N THR A 128 -7.93 -11.94 15.10
CA THR A 128 -8.54 -13.20 14.69
C THR A 128 -9.20 -13.07 13.34
N GLY A 129 -9.53 -14.18 12.69
CA GLY A 129 -10.33 -14.18 11.44
C GLY A 129 -9.49 -14.08 10.16
N PHE A 130 -8.19 -14.36 10.24
CA PHE A 130 -7.31 -14.53 9.10
C PHE A 130 -6.88 -15.98 8.95
N GLU A 131 -6.49 -16.37 7.75
CA GLU A 131 -5.96 -17.68 7.39
C GLU A 131 -4.48 -17.54 6.96
N ASN A 132 -3.71 -18.65 7.04
CA ASN A 132 -2.37 -18.68 6.47
C ASN A 132 -2.46 -18.44 4.95
N ASP A 133 -1.43 -17.85 4.40
CA ASP A 133 -1.26 -17.55 2.97
C ASP A 133 -2.29 -16.51 2.43
N GLN A 134 -3.13 -15.95 3.31
CA GLN A 134 -4.08 -14.90 2.93
C GLN A 134 -3.36 -13.58 2.64
N ILE A 135 -3.71 -12.95 1.51
CA ILE A 135 -3.20 -11.61 1.17
C ILE A 135 -3.96 -10.55 1.97
N VAL A 136 -3.18 -9.72 2.65
CA VAL A 136 -3.69 -8.66 3.53
C VAL A 136 -3.02 -7.33 3.26
N LEU A 137 -3.74 -6.28 3.56
CA LEU A 137 -3.24 -4.92 3.62
C LEU A 137 -2.86 -4.58 5.06
N PHE A 138 -1.73 -3.90 5.24
CA PHE A 138 -1.35 -3.44 6.56
C PHE A 138 -0.73 -2.03 6.53
N THR A 139 -0.75 -1.37 7.68
CA THR A 139 -0.03 -0.13 7.93
C THR A 139 0.99 -0.37 9.03
N TYR A 140 2.14 0.28 8.91
CA TYR A 140 3.26 0.09 9.81
C TYR A 140 3.83 1.45 10.22
N ALA A 141 3.92 1.70 11.52
CA ALA A 141 4.50 2.94 12.04
C ALA A 141 5.11 2.68 13.42
N ASN A 142 6.11 3.45 13.78
CA ASN A 142 6.79 3.35 15.09
C ASN A 142 7.32 1.94 15.41
N ASN A 143 7.75 1.19 14.39
CA ASN A 143 8.21 -0.20 14.47
C ASN A 143 7.15 -1.22 14.90
N GLU A 144 5.88 -0.95 14.64
CA GLU A 144 4.75 -1.82 14.97
C GLU A 144 3.72 -1.84 13.84
N ILE A 145 3.01 -2.96 13.71
CA ILE A 145 1.86 -3.08 12.83
C ILE A 145 0.70 -2.31 13.45
N GLN A 146 0.18 -1.32 12.75
CA GLN A 146 -0.90 -0.46 13.25
C GLN A 146 -2.29 -0.98 12.86
N SER A 147 -2.41 -1.61 11.70
CA SER A 147 -3.66 -2.19 11.23
C SER A 147 -3.41 -3.32 10.25
N VAL A 148 -4.32 -4.28 10.21
CA VAL A 148 -4.37 -5.35 9.19
C VAL A 148 -5.80 -5.49 8.70
N LYS A 149 -5.98 -5.62 7.39
CA LYS A 149 -7.27 -5.84 6.73
C LYS A 149 -7.11 -6.84 5.60
N ALA A 150 -8.14 -7.66 5.35
CA ALA A 150 -8.19 -8.46 4.14
C ALA A 150 -8.19 -7.55 2.90
N ALA A 151 -7.42 -7.90 1.88
CA ALA A 151 -7.44 -7.20 0.61
C ALA A 151 -8.69 -7.59 -0.19
N GLU A 152 -9.31 -6.61 -0.84
CA GLU A 152 -10.31 -6.89 -1.87
C GLU A 152 -9.59 -7.32 -3.14
N SER A 153 -10.18 -8.24 -3.91
CA SER A 153 -9.57 -8.74 -5.13
C SER A 153 -10.52 -8.75 -6.32
N ALA A 154 -9.96 -8.73 -7.52
CA ALA A 154 -10.64 -8.95 -8.78
C ALA A 154 -9.79 -9.85 -9.67
N GLU A 155 -10.44 -10.69 -10.47
CA GLU A 155 -9.79 -11.65 -11.36
C GLU A 155 -10.11 -11.34 -12.81
N GLY A 156 -9.21 -11.71 -13.71
CA GLY A 156 -9.46 -11.64 -15.14
C GLY A 156 -8.21 -11.76 -16.01
N THR A 157 -8.46 -11.82 -17.30
CA THR A 157 -7.39 -11.91 -18.31
C THR A 157 -6.70 -10.55 -18.46
N LEU A 158 -5.37 -10.53 -18.41
CA LEU A 158 -4.56 -9.33 -18.64
C LEU A 158 -4.59 -8.94 -20.12
N THR A 159 -5.26 -7.85 -20.44
CA THR A 159 -5.40 -7.35 -21.83
C THR A 159 -4.44 -6.21 -22.15
N ARG A 160 -4.00 -5.48 -21.15
CA ARG A 160 -3.08 -4.34 -21.31
C ARG A 160 -2.25 -4.12 -20.05
N LYS A 161 -0.99 -3.73 -20.24
CA LYS A 161 -0.15 -3.20 -19.16
C LYS A 161 0.56 -1.91 -19.58
N VAL A 162 0.72 -0.99 -18.65
CA VAL A 162 1.51 0.23 -18.78
C VAL A 162 2.48 0.25 -17.61
N SER A 163 3.76 -0.01 -17.91
CA SER A 163 4.80 -0.21 -16.91
C SER A 163 4.83 0.89 -15.86
N GLY A 164 4.87 0.49 -14.59
CA GLY A 164 4.88 1.35 -13.42
C GLY A 164 3.62 2.20 -13.23
N LYS A 165 2.53 1.92 -13.99
CA LYS A 165 1.32 2.77 -13.95
C LYS A 165 0.02 2.00 -13.78
N SER A 166 -0.24 1.00 -14.61
CA SER A 166 -1.54 0.35 -14.61
C SER A 166 -1.58 -0.96 -15.37
N ILE A 167 -2.57 -1.79 -15.04
CA ILE A 167 -2.97 -2.97 -15.79
C ILE A 167 -4.46 -2.90 -16.15
N ASN A 168 -4.86 -3.64 -17.19
CA ASN A 168 -6.27 -3.89 -17.49
C ASN A 168 -6.55 -5.39 -17.40
N LEU A 169 -7.53 -5.75 -16.58
CA LEU A 169 -8.11 -7.10 -16.61
C LEU A 169 -9.43 -7.01 -17.38
N GLY A 170 -9.45 -7.65 -18.55
CA GLY A 170 -10.54 -7.43 -19.53
C GLY A 170 -10.64 -5.95 -19.93
N GLU A 171 -11.80 -5.35 -19.70
CA GLU A 171 -12.05 -3.92 -19.97
C GLU A 171 -11.76 -3.01 -18.76
N THR A 172 -11.60 -3.58 -17.57
CA THR A 172 -11.41 -2.82 -16.33
C THR A 172 -9.95 -2.43 -16.13
N LYS A 173 -9.72 -1.12 -15.99
CA LYS A 173 -8.39 -0.58 -15.71
C LYS A 173 -8.16 -0.45 -14.20
N TYR A 174 -6.99 -0.90 -13.75
CA TYR A 174 -6.49 -0.71 -12.39
C TYR A 174 -5.19 0.09 -12.44
N ASP A 175 -5.20 1.29 -11.87
CA ASP A 175 -3.97 2.06 -11.67
C ASP A 175 -3.19 1.48 -10.49
N PHE A 176 -1.85 1.44 -10.58
CA PHE A 176 -1.03 0.91 -9.51
C PHE A 176 -0.98 1.84 -8.30
N SER A 177 -1.07 1.26 -7.11
CA SER A 177 -0.65 1.88 -5.86
C SER A 177 0.84 2.24 -5.93
N LYS A 178 1.27 3.21 -5.16
CA LYS A 178 2.70 3.54 -5.06
C LYS A 178 3.54 2.40 -4.45
N MET A 179 2.91 1.61 -3.58
CA MET A 179 3.52 0.46 -2.92
C MET A 179 3.12 -0.87 -3.58
N TYR A 180 2.82 -0.86 -4.90
CA TYR A 180 2.44 -2.08 -5.58
C TYR A 180 3.58 -3.09 -5.69
N SER A 181 3.21 -4.36 -5.66
CA SER A 181 4.06 -5.51 -5.88
C SER A 181 3.45 -6.42 -6.94
N VAL A 182 4.27 -7.16 -7.64
CA VAL A 182 3.84 -8.18 -8.62
C VAL A 182 4.60 -9.47 -8.33
N ASP A 183 3.91 -10.58 -8.32
CA ASP A 183 4.56 -11.89 -8.16
C ASP A 183 5.53 -12.15 -9.34
N GLY A 184 6.76 -12.49 -9.03
CA GLY A 184 7.83 -12.60 -10.03
C GLY A 184 8.26 -11.29 -10.66
N GLY A 185 7.77 -10.12 -10.18
CA GLY A 185 8.06 -8.78 -10.67
C GLY A 185 7.23 -8.38 -11.90
N GLU A 186 7.11 -7.08 -12.17
CA GLU A 186 6.27 -6.53 -13.25
C GLU A 186 6.62 -7.12 -14.65
N SER A 187 7.85 -7.57 -14.85
CA SER A 187 8.28 -8.19 -16.11
C SER A 187 7.64 -9.56 -16.37
N SER A 188 7.19 -10.26 -15.33
CA SER A 188 6.51 -11.56 -15.43
C SER A 188 5.10 -11.46 -16.03
N LEU A 189 4.46 -10.29 -15.97
CA LEU A 189 3.12 -10.08 -16.47
C LEU A 189 3.00 -10.36 -17.97
N GLY A 190 2.29 -11.42 -18.33
CA GLY A 190 2.00 -11.84 -19.71
C GLY A 190 0.61 -11.38 -20.17
N ILE A 191 0.51 -10.79 -21.37
CA ILE A 191 -0.79 -10.52 -21.99
C ILE A 191 -1.47 -11.86 -22.30
N ASP A 192 -2.80 -11.89 -22.19
CA ASP A 192 -3.67 -13.06 -22.38
C ASP A 192 -3.55 -14.16 -21.28
N SER A 193 -2.79 -13.91 -20.19
CA SER A 193 -2.81 -14.75 -18.98
C SER A 193 -3.82 -14.25 -17.96
N GLU A 194 -4.26 -15.15 -17.07
CA GLU A 194 -5.20 -14.85 -16.00
C GLU A 194 -4.48 -14.39 -14.73
N TYR A 195 -4.96 -13.30 -14.14
CA TYR A 195 -4.40 -12.72 -12.93
C TYR A 195 -5.46 -12.40 -11.89
N VAL A 196 -5.04 -12.42 -10.63
CA VAL A 196 -5.74 -11.81 -9.50
C VAL A 196 -5.06 -10.47 -9.21
N VAL A 197 -5.83 -9.41 -9.11
CA VAL A 197 -5.39 -8.11 -8.62
C VAL A 197 -6.00 -7.86 -7.24
N TYR A 198 -5.16 -7.50 -6.27
CA TYR A 198 -5.58 -7.08 -4.95
C TYR A 198 -5.57 -5.56 -4.88
N LEU A 199 -6.60 -4.99 -4.25
CA LEU A 199 -6.86 -3.57 -4.25
C LEU A 199 -6.66 -2.98 -2.86
N ASP A 200 -6.10 -1.78 -2.81
CA ASP A 200 -6.09 -0.99 -1.58
C ASP A 200 -7.47 -0.34 -1.32
N ALA A 201 -7.61 0.34 -0.18
CA ALA A 201 -8.87 0.97 0.22
C ALA A 201 -9.37 2.07 -0.75
N ASN A 202 -8.53 2.53 -1.67
CA ASN A 202 -8.84 3.56 -2.67
C ASN A 202 -9.09 2.94 -4.06
N GLY A 203 -8.99 1.60 -4.18
CA GLY A 203 -9.19 0.88 -5.44
C GLY A 203 -7.96 0.84 -6.35
N TYR A 204 -6.78 1.20 -5.87
CA TYR A 204 -5.54 1.02 -6.62
C TYR A 204 -5.04 -0.42 -6.49
N ALA A 205 -4.48 -0.96 -7.58
CA ALA A 205 -3.84 -2.28 -7.56
C ALA A 205 -2.57 -2.21 -6.72
N ILE A 206 -2.54 -2.98 -5.62
CA ILE A 206 -1.41 -3.04 -4.70
C ILE A 206 -0.62 -4.35 -4.81
N TYR A 207 -1.27 -5.44 -5.22
CA TYR A 207 -0.59 -6.69 -5.52
C TYR A 207 -1.24 -7.39 -6.71
N VAL A 208 -0.42 -8.05 -7.51
CA VAL A 208 -0.86 -8.81 -8.69
C VAL A 208 -0.13 -10.14 -8.70
N GLU A 209 -0.88 -11.22 -8.82
CA GLU A 209 -0.35 -12.58 -8.99
C GLU A 209 -1.07 -13.32 -10.10
N GLU A 210 -0.39 -14.27 -10.72
CA GLU A 210 -0.99 -15.15 -11.73
C GLU A 210 -1.98 -16.11 -11.04
N THR A 211 -3.16 -16.28 -11.63
CA THR A 211 -4.13 -17.24 -11.10
C THR A 211 -3.54 -18.64 -11.20
N GLU A 212 -3.51 -19.36 -10.07
CA GLU A 212 -3.09 -20.75 -10.09
C GLU A 212 -4.06 -21.57 -10.95
N TYR A 213 -3.60 -21.99 -12.13
CA TYR A 213 -4.33 -22.99 -12.90
C TYR A 213 -4.37 -24.30 -12.10
N ASN A 214 -5.54 -24.65 -11.61
CA ASN A 214 -5.76 -25.94 -11.00
C ASN A 214 -5.61 -27.01 -12.09
N ILE A 215 -4.41 -27.59 -12.24
CA ILE A 215 -4.05 -28.61 -13.24
C ILE A 215 -4.96 -29.86 -13.14
N ALA A 216 -5.76 -29.95 -12.06
CA ALA A 216 -6.72 -31.01 -11.86
C ALA A 216 -7.83 -31.08 -12.94
N ASP A 217 -8.07 -29.98 -13.68
CA ASP A 217 -9.09 -29.92 -14.73
C ASP A 217 -8.59 -30.32 -16.13
N TYR A 218 -7.30 -30.56 -16.30
CA TYR A 218 -6.75 -31.05 -17.56
C TYR A 218 -6.59 -32.59 -17.54
N ALA A 219 -7.63 -33.32 -17.95
CA ALA A 219 -7.50 -34.72 -18.27
C ALA A 219 -6.63 -34.88 -19.52
N TYR A 220 -5.40 -35.34 -19.39
CA TYR A 220 -4.55 -35.73 -20.51
C TYR A 220 -5.10 -36.99 -21.16
N LEU A 221 -5.85 -36.85 -22.24
CA LEU A 221 -6.34 -37.96 -23.02
C LEU A 221 -5.15 -38.54 -23.83
N ARG A 222 -4.47 -39.50 -23.23
CA ARG A 222 -3.49 -40.29 -23.95
C ARG A 222 -4.22 -41.14 -24.96
N ALA A 223 -3.97 -41.00 -26.25
CA ALA A 223 -4.56 -41.75 -27.31
C ALA A 223 -4.52 -43.26 -27.00
N LEU A 224 -5.70 -43.88 -26.99
CA LEU A 224 -5.83 -45.34 -27.05
C LEU A 224 -5.39 -45.78 -28.44
N GLN A 225 -4.21 -46.43 -28.56
CA GLN A 225 -3.87 -47.22 -29.73
C GLN A 225 -4.71 -48.49 -29.69
N GLY A 226 -5.63 -48.64 -30.68
CA GLY A 226 -6.27 -49.86 -31.02
C GLY A 226 -5.39 -50.71 -31.91
#